data_0f17d4d79bbbe4ac2ecc8d7664107c99
#
_entry.id   0f17d4d79bbbe4ac2ecc8d7664107c99
#
_cell.length_a   1.000
_cell.length_b   1.000
_cell.length_c   1.000
_cell.angle_alpha   90.00
_cell.angle_beta   90.00
_cell.angle_gamma   90.00
#
_symmetry.space_group_name_H-M   'P 1'
#
loop_
_entity.id
_entity.type
_entity.pdbx_description
1 polymer ?
#
loop_
_entity_poly.entity_id
_entity_poly.type
_entity_poly.pdbx_seq_one_letter_code
_entity_poly.pdbx_strand_id
1 'polypeptide(L)'
;MSKEKIYIFDTTLRDGAQTEGVDFSVEDKNKIAKILSNIGVDYIEGGWPGANPIDNEFFDKSPNLKNSKFTAFGMTKKNGVSADNDPNLSPLMNADCKTVCVVGKTWDFHVK
;
A
#
# COMPACT_ATOMS: atom_id res chain seq x y z
N MET A 1 -15.93 22.71 21.94
CA MET A 1 -15.00 22.91 20.82
C MET A 1 -14.59 21.57 20.23
N SER A 2 -14.90 21.34 19.01
CA SER A 2 -14.48 20.09 18.34
C SER A 2 -13.00 20.17 18.00
N LYS A 3 -12.27 19.13 18.33
CA LYS A 3 -10.87 19.00 17.92
C LYS A 3 -10.80 18.34 16.55
N GLU A 4 -10.06 18.93 15.63
CA GLU A 4 -9.76 18.27 14.37
C GLU A 4 -8.88 17.06 14.63
N LYS A 5 -9.23 15.95 14.00
CA LYS A 5 -8.43 14.73 14.08
C LYS A 5 -7.47 14.68 12.89
N ILE A 6 -6.19 14.49 13.19
CA ILE A 6 -5.16 14.30 12.18
C ILE A 6 -4.85 12.81 12.08
N TYR A 7 -4.80 12.30 10.86
CA TYR A 7 -4.43 10.92 10.56
C TYR A 7 -3.03 10.89 9.99
N ILE A 8 -2.22 9.94 10.45
CA ILE A 8 -0.86 9.73 9.95
C ILE A 8 -0.89 8.55 8.99
N PHE A 9 -0.43 8.78 7.77
CA PHE A 9 -0.31 7.79 6.71
C PHE A 9 1.17 7.57 6.41
N ASP A 10 1.67 6.36 6.69
CA ASP A 10 3.08 6.03 6.51
C ASP A 10 3.29 5.23 5.23
N THR A 11 4.29 5.59 4.45
CA THR A 11 4.62 4.95 3.17
C THR A 11 6.00 4.30 3.16
N THR A 12 6.59 4.06 4.33
CA THR A 12 7.94 3.46 4.44
C THR A 12 8.04 2.15 3.67
N LEU A 13 7.05 1.27 3.82
CA LEU A 13 7.08 -0.06 3.24
C LEU A 13 6.76 -0.10 1.74
N ARG A 14 6.16 0.95 1.20
CA ARG A 14 5.92 1.06 -0.24
C ARG A 14 6.90 2.04 -0.88
N ASP A 15 6.79 3.32 -0.58
CA ASP A 15 7.64 4.36 -1.16
C ASP A 15 9.09 4.25 -0.66
N GLY A 16 9.27 4.05 0.64
CA GLY A 16 10.59 3.84 1.23
C GLY A 16 11.29 2.61 0.67
N ALA A 17 10.57 1.56 0.36
CA ALA A 17 11.13 0.35 -0.24
C ALA A 17 11.60 0.54 -1.69
N GLN A 18 11.16 1.60 -2.36
CA GLN A 18 11.60 1.94 -3.72
C GLN A 18 12.89 2.76 -3.73
N THR A 19 13.40 3.12 -2.57
CA THR A 19 14.64 3.87 -2.43
C THR A 19 15.82 3.00 -2.82
N GLU A 20 16.75 3.55 -3.60
CA GLU A 20 17.97 2.84 -3.99
C GLU A 20 18.77 2.41 -2.76
N GLY A 21 19.20 1.15 -2.75
CA GLY A 21 19.95 0.56 -1.63
C GLY A 21 19.10 0.04 -0.49
N VAL A 22 17.78 0.19 -0.56
CA VAL A 22 16.84 -0.37 0.43
C VAL A 22 16.25 -1.66 -0.11
N ASP A 23 16.33 -2.73 0.67
CA ASP A 23 15.82 -4.04 0.30
C ASP A 23 15.19 -4.71 1.53
N PHE A 24 13.86 -4.68 1.57
CA PHE A 24 13.08 -5.28 2.67
C PHE A 24 12.61 -6.69 2.29
N SER A 25 12.88 -7.67 3.16
CA SER A 25 12.23 -8.97 3.08
C SER A 25 10.78 -8.86 3.61
N VAL A 26 9.97 -9.91 3.39
CA VAL A 26 8.63 -9.99 3.97
C VAL A 26 8.69 -9.92 5.50
N GLU A 27 9.69 -10.59 6.09
CA GLU A 27 9.91 -10.56 7.54
C GLU A 27 10.24 -9.16 8.04
N ASP A 28 11.10 -8.43 7.33
CA ASP A 28 11.42 -7.04 7.65
C ASP A 28 10.17 -6.16 7.61
N LYS A 29 9.37 -6.30 6.56
CA LYS A 29 8.12 -5.54 6.42
C LYS A 29 7.14 -5.82 7.56
N ASN A 30 7.01 -7.07 7.96
CA ASN A 30 6.17 -7.45 9.10
C ASN A 30 6.63 -6.77 10.39
N LYS A 31 7.93 -6.79 10.67
CA LYS A 31 8.48 -6.16 11.87
C LYS A 31 8.29 -4.65 11.88
N ILE A 32 8.56 -4.00 10.75
CA ILE A 32 8.40 -2.56 10.60
C ILE A 32 6.94 -2.16 10.76
N ALA A 33 6.02 -2.88 10.13
CA ALA A 33 4.58 -2.62 10.24
C ALA A 33 4.11 -2.69 11.69
N LYS A 34 4.56 -3.67 12.45
CA LYS A 34 4.20 -3.80 13.87
C LYS A 34 4.75 -2.66 14.72
N ILE A 35 5.97 -2.22 14.45
CA ILE A 35 6.58 -1.09 15.16
C ILE A 35 5.79 0.19 14.87
N LEU A 36 5.47 0.46 13.61
CA LEU A 36 4.68 1.63 13.22
C LEU A 36 3.29 1.62 13.85
N SER A 37 2.65 0.47 13.90
CA SER A 37 1.35 0.32 14.55
C SER A 37 1.43 0.59 16.05
N ASN A 38 2.48 0.12 16.70
CA ASN A 38 2.67 0.32 18.15
C ASN A 38 2.89 1.79 18.53
N ILE A 39 3.47 2.58 17.65
CA ILE A 39 3.64 4.03 17.91
C ILE A 39 2.43 4.86 17.50
N GLY A 40 1.39 4.24 16.96
CA GLY A 40 0.11 4.92 16.72
C GLY A 40 -0.11 5.48 15.32
N VAL A 41 0.64 5.01 14.32
CA VAL A 41 0.39 5.37 12.92
C VAL A 41 -0.99 4.84 12.50
N ASP A 42 -1.79 5.66 11.86
CA ASP A 42 -3.18 5.29 11.51
C ASP A 42 -3.27 4.38 10.28
N TYR A 43 -2.48 4.68 9.24
CA TYR A 43 -2.47 3.92 8.00
C TYR A 43 -1.04 3.52 7.67
N ILE A 44 -0.83 2.26 7.34
CA ILE A 44 0.47 1.73 6.92
C ILE A 44 0.33 1.17 5.52
N GLU A 45 0.93 1.84 4.55
CA GLU A 45 0.97 1.41 3.16
C GLU A 45 2.04 0.34 3.01
N GLY A 46 1.60 -0.92 2.94
CA GLY A 46 2.50 -2.06 3.02
C GLY A 46 3.26 -2.38 1.74
N GLY A 47 2.76 -1.91 0.61
CA GLY A 47 3.37 -2.19 -0.67
C GLY A 47 2.38 -2.11 -1.81
N TRP A 48 2.81 -2.59 -2.96
CA TRP A 48 2.04 -2.57 -4.20
C TRP A 48 1.79 -4.02 -4.67
N PRO A 49 0.64 -4.62 -4.30
CA PRO A 49 0.31 -5.98 -4.76
C PRO A 49 0.29 -6.05 -6.29
N GLY A 50 0.93 -7.06 -6.84
CA GLY A 50 1.07 -7.24 -8.28
C GLY A 50 2.34 -6.63 -8.86
N ALA A 51 3.08 -5.79 -8.11
CA ALA A 51 4.28 -5.15 -8.61
C ALA A 51 5.54 -6.02 -8.48
N ASN A 52 5.62 -6.81 -7.41
CA ASN A 52 6.79 -7.67 -7.16
C ASN A 52 6.43 -8.84 -6.24
N PRO A 53 7.26 -9.91 -6.21
CA PRO A 53 6.98 -11.10 -5.42
C PRO A 53 6.91 -10.86 -3.91
N ILE A 54 7.72 -9.97 -3.37
CA ILE A 54 7.74 -9.67 -1.92
C ILE A 54 6.41 -9.04 -1.50
N ASP A 55 5.93 -8.07 -2.26
CA ASP A 55 4.66 -7.43 -1.95
C ASP A 55 3.49 -8.39 -2.15
N ASN A 56 3.54 -9.25 -3.16
CA ASN A 56 2.53 -10.29 -3.34
C ASN A 56 2.44 -11.21 -2.12
N GLU A 57 3.57 -11.70 -1.65
CA GLU A 57 3.63 -12.56 -0.48
C GLU A 57 3.18 -11.84 0.80
N PHE A 58 3.56 -10.59 0.95
CA PHE A 58 3.19 -9.79 2.12
C PHE A 58 1.67 -9.59 2.20
N PHE A 59 1.01 -9.39 1.06
CA PHE A 59 -0.45 -9.19 1.00
C PHE A 59 -1.25 -10.50 0.95
N ASP A 60 -0.61 -11.63 0.71
CA ASP A 60 -1.27 -12.95 0.85
C ASP A 60 -1.55 -13.26 2.32
N LYS A 61 -0.69 -12.80 3.20
CA LYS A 61 -0.83 -13.00 4.64
C LYS A 61 -0.46 -11.73 5.38
N SER A 62 -1.39 -10.79 5.38
CA SER A 62 -1.18 -9.46 5.96
C SER A 62 -0.99 -9.51 7.47
N PRO A 63 -0.17 -8.60 8.03
CA PRO A 63 0.02 -8.54 9.48
C PRO A 63 -1.26 -8.11 10.19
N ASN A 64 -1.45 -8.63 11.40
CA ASN A 64 -2.52 -8.19 12.27
C ASN A 64 -2.06 -6.99 13.09
N LEU A 65 -2.54 -5.81 12.73
CA LEU A 65 -2.14 -4.55 13.34
C LEU A 65 -3.25 -4.01 14.24
N LYS A 66 -2.92 -3.72 15.51
CA LYS A 66 -3.90 -3.29 16.50
C LYS A 66 -4.39 -1.86 16.30
N ASN A 67 -3.49 -0.96 15.92
CA ASN A 67 -3.74 0.48 15.91
C ASN A 67 -3.73 1.09 14.52
N SER A 68 -3.51 0.29 13.48
CA SER A 68 -3.31 0.78 12.12
C SER A 68 -4.16 0.01 11.13
N LYS A 69 -4.53 0.69 10.04
CA LYS A 69 -5.14 0.05 8.88
C LYS A 69 -4.06 -0.29 7.87
N PHE A 70 -3.94 -1.58 7.58
CA PHE A 70 -3.00 -2.06 6.57
C PHE A 70 -3.54 -1.74 5.19
N THR A 71 -2.75 -1.04 4.38
CA THR A 71 -3.20 -0.41 3.13
C THR A 71 -2.37 -0.91 1.95
N ALA A 72 -3.04 -1.23 0.86
CA ALA A 72 -2.40 -1.56 -0.41
C ALA A 72 -2.36 -0.34 -1.32
N PHE A 73 -1.23 -0.16 -2.01
CA PHE A 73 -1.05 0.88 -3.04
C PHE A 73 -1.39 0.32 -4.42
N GLY A 74 -1.96 1.17 -5.26
CA GLY A 74 -2.16 0.85 -6.67
C GLY A 74 -2.38 2.09 -7.52
N MET A 75 -2.44 1.87 -8.82
CA MET A 75 -2.73 2.89 -9.81
C MET A 75 -4.17 2.77 -10.26
N THR A 76 -4.70 3.83 -10.86
CA THR A 76 -6.00 3.78 -11.54
C THR A 76 -5.97 2.78 -12.69
N LYS A 77 -7.14 2.32 -13.12
CA LYS A 77 -7.23 1.33 -14.20
C LYS A 77 -6.61 1.85 -15.49
N LYS A 78 -6.14 0.93 -16.32
CA LYS A 78 -5.66 1.25 -17.66
C LYS A 78 -6.81 1.69 -18.56
N ASN A 79 -6.51 2.61 -19.47
CA ASN A 79 -7.45 3.02 -20.50
C ASN A 79 -7.80 1.84 -21.41
N GLY A 80 -9.08 1.71 -21.75
CA GLY A 80 -9.55 0.66 -22.64
C GLY A 80 -9.78 -0.71 -22.02
N VAL A 81 -9.53 -0.87 -20.72
CA VAL A 81 -9.73 -2.12 -19.98
C VAL A 81 -10.81 -1.90 -18.93
N SER A 82 -11.70 -2.89 -18.73
CA SER A 82 -12.67 -2.85 -17.64
C SER A 82 -11.98 -2.98 -16.29
N ALA A 83 -12.60 -2.45 -15.24
CA ALA A 83 -12.04 -2.55 -13.89
C ALA A 83 -11.80 -3.99 -13.46
N ASP A 84 -12.71 -4.90 -13.79
CA ASP A 84 -12.62 -6.32 -13.42
C ASP A 84 -11.43 -7.04 -14.06
N ASN A 85 -11.01 -6.60 -15.25
CA ASN A 85 -9.93 -7.21 -16.02
C ASN A 85 -8.63 -6.42 -15.97
N ASP A 86 -8.59 -5.32 -15.22
CA ASP A 86 -7.41 -4.46 -15.16
C ASP A 86 -6.29 -5.10 -14.35
N PRO A 87 -5.06 -5.22 -14.93
CA PRO A 87 -3.94 -5.85 -14.23
C PRO A 87 -3.42 -5.01 -13.05
N ASN A 88 -3.80 -3.73 -12.94
CA ASN A 88 -3.44 -2.89 -11.81
C ASN A 88 -4.45 -3.02 -10.68
N LEU A 89 -5.73 -3.20 -10.98
CA LEU A 89 -6.80 -3.26 -9.98
C LEU A 89 -7.04 -4.68 -9.43
N SER A 90 -6.87 -5.72 -10.26
CA SER A 90 -7.09 -7.10 -9.82
C SER A 90 -6.26 -7.50 -8.60
N PRO A 91 -4.95 -7.20 -8.54
CA PRO A 91 -4.16 -7.50 -7.34
C PRO A 91 -4.65 -6.75 -6.10
N LEU A 92 -5.17 -5.53 -6.25
CA LEU A 92 -5.74 -4.77 -5.13
C LEU A 92 -7.01 -5.42 -4.59
N MET A 93 -7.88 -5.89 -5.48
CA MET A 93 -9.12 -6.56 -5.11
C MET A 93 -8.87 -7.88 -4.37
N ASN A 94 -7.77 -8.56 -4.70
CA ASN A 94 -7.42 -9.86 -4.13
C ASN A 94 -6.49 -9.75 -2.92
N ALA A 95 -5.98 -8.56 -2.61
CA ALA A 95 -5.08 -8.35 -1.48
C ALA A 95 -5.80 -8.53 -0.14
N ASP A 96 -5.11 -9.11 0.83
CA ASP A 96 -5.62 -9.26 2.19
C ASP A 96 -5.47 -7.93 2.95
N CYS A 97 -6.35 -6.98 2.63
CA CYS A 97 -6.41 -5.68 3.30
C CYS A 97 -7.80 -5.07 3.14
N LYS A 98 -8.15 -4.17 4.06
CA LYS A 98 -9.44 -3.47 4.03
C LYS A 98 -9.36 -2.06 3.46
N THR A 99 -8.15 -1.56 3.24
CA THR A 99 -7.91 -0.19 2.81
C THR A 99 -6.98 -0.20 1.61
N VAL A 100 -7.29 0.61 0.61
CA VAL A 100 -6.45 0.77 -0.57
C VAL A 100 -6.20 2.25 -0.82
N CYS A 101 -5.02 2.56 -1.35
CA CYS A 101 -4.65 3.89 -1.82
C CYS A 101 -4.42 3.83 -3.31
N VAL A 102 -5.20 4.57 -4.08
CA VAL A 102 -5.11 4.57 -5.54
C VAL A 102 -4.61 5.92 -6.02
N VAL A 103 -3.57 5.91 -6.83
CA VAL A 103 -2.96 7.12 -7.36
C VAL A 103 -3.27 7.26 -8.85
N GLY A 104 -3.86 8.40 -9.21
CA GLY A 104 -4.04 8.80 -10.60
C GLY A 104 -2.94 9.77 -11.00
N LYS A 105 -2.34 9.56 -12.17
CA LYS A 105 -1.32 10.46 -12.68
C LYS A 105 -1.96 11.72 -13.21
N THR A 106 -1.42 12.88 -12.84
CA THR A 106 -1.95 14.19 -13.22
C THR A 106 -1.02 15.00 -14.11
N TRP A 107 0.23 14.56 -14.27
CA TRP A 107 1.18 15.20 -15.16
C TRP A 107 0.82 14.85 -16.62
N ASP A 108 0.65 15.86 -17.49
CA ASP A 108 0.19 15.67 -18.89
C ASP A 108 1.04 14.66 -19.67
N PHE A 109 2.33 14.58 -19.41
CA PHE A 109 3.21 13.59 -20.03
C PHE A 109 2.77 12.14 -19.74
N HIS A 110 2.23 11.90 -18.54
CA HIS A 110 1.79 10.56 -18.12
C HIS A 110 0.33 10.26 -18.46
N VAL A 111 -0.48 11.29 -18.75
CA VAL A 111 -1.93 11.14 -18.99
C VAL A 111 -2.25 10.79 -20.44
N LYS A 112 -1.33 11.04 -21.35
CA LYS A 112 -1.52 10.76 -22.79
C LYS A 112 -1.67 9.28 -23.10
#